data_34df1c730c29d2195357434592c39577
#
_entry.id   34df1c730c29d2195357434592c39577
#
_cell.length_a   1.000
_cell.length_b   1.000
_cell.length_c   1.000
_cell.angle_alpha   90.00
_cell.angle_beta   90.00
_cell.angle_gamma   90.00
#
_symmetry.space_group_name_H-M   'P 1'
#
loop_
_entity.id
_entity.type
_entity.pdbx_description
1 polymer ?
#
loop_
_entity_poly.entity_id
_entity_poly.type
_entity_poly.pdbx_seq_one_letter_code
_entity_poly.pdbx_strand_id
1 'polypeptide(L)'
;MGEESVDDNLQSKLDAVCDEDSFVAFVVALSADRADEVQKEKKSLSSPYGAGANGWENGSIEAFLDAASAWADDWKKSPQYRSPTNPWKRCAEILYAGKYYE
;
A
#
# COMPACT_ATOMS: atom_id res chain seq x y z
N MET A 1 18.19 -2.10 19.90
CA MET A 1 17.51 -1.28 18.91
C MET A 1 16.94 -2.21 17.85
N GLY A 2 15.63 -2.23 17.73
CA GLY A 2 14.98 -3.05 16.72
C GLY A 2 14.98 -2.35 15.37
N GLU A 3 15.06 -3.12 14.33
CA GLU A 3 14.82 -2.58 12.99
C GLU A 3 13.32 -2.37 12.80
N GLU A 4 12.94 -1.25 12.21
CA GLU A 4 11.57 -1.05 11.83
C GLU A 4 11.24 -2.03 10.72
N SER A 5 10.07 -2.62 10.78
CA SER A 5 9.61 -3.46 9.67
C SER A 5 9.30 -2.55 8.47
N VAL A 6 9.32 -3.12 7.28
CA VAL A 6 8.98 -2.40 6.06
C VAL A 6 7.55 -1.84 6.15
N ASP A 7 6.63 -2.61 6.75
CA ASP A 7 5.25 -2.19 6.95
C ASP A 7 5.17 -0.97 7.87
N ASP A 8 5.92 -0.95 8.97
CA ASP A 8 5.93 0.19 9.89
C ASP A 8 6.44 1.44 9.19
N ASN A 9 7.48 1.32 8.36
CA ASN A 9 8.00 2.45 7.60
C ASN A 9 6.97 2.95 6.58
N LEU A 10 6.31 2.04 5.89
CA LEU A 10 5.31 2.39 4.89
C LEU A 10 4.10 3.07 5.54
N GLN A 11 3.65 2.56 6.68
CA GLN A 11 2.55 3.15 7.44
C GLN A 11 2.90 4.56 7.89
N SER A 12 4.13 4.75 8.37
CA SER A 12 4.64 6.07 8.77
C SER A 12 4.59 7.06 7.62
N LYS A 13 5.01 6.64 6.44
CA LYS A 13 4.97 7.50 5.25
C LYS A 13 3.55 7.83 4.83
N LEU A 14 2.65 6.86 4.94
CA LEU A 14 1.23 7.08 4.66
C LEU A 14 0.65 8.11 5.61
N ASP A 15 0.92 7.96 6.91
CA ASP A 15 0.39 8.86 7.94
C ASP A 15 0.90 10.28 7.76
N ALA A 16 2.08 10.46 7.18
CA ALA A 16 2.70 11.76 6.96
C ALA A 16 2.19 12.49 5.72
N VAL A 17 1.41 11.83 4.85
CA VAL A 17 0.96 12.45 3.59
C VAL A 17 0.01 13.62 3.89
N CYS A 18 0.36 14.80 3.40
CA CYS A 18 -0.45 16.00 3.54
C CYS A 18 -0.38 16.93 2.32
N ASP A 19 0.59 16.72 1.44
CA ASP A 19 0.80 17.54 0.26
C ASP A 19 1.45 16.70 -0.84
N GLU A 20 1.75 17.32 -1.97
CA GLU A 20 2.32 16.61 -3.10
C GLU A 20 3.66 15.97 -2.74
N ASP A 21 4.54 16.72 -2.08
CA ASP A 21 5.88 16.21 -1.75
C ASP A 21 5.82 14.98 -0.85
N SER A 22 4.99 15.02 0.20
CA SER A 22 4.84 13.88 1.10
C SER A 22 4.09 12.72 0.44
N PHE A 23 3.19 13.01 -0.50
CA PHE A 23 2.55 11.97 -1.29
C PHE A 23 3.58 11.25 -2.17
N VAL A 24 4.45 11.99 -2.87
CA VAL A 24 5.50 11.39 -3.70
C VAL A 24 6.45 10.56 -2.84
N ALA A 25 6.80 11.05 -1.65
CA ALA A 25 7.62 10.28 -0.72
C ALA A 25 6.97 8.95 -0.35
N PHE A 26 5.64 8.94 -0.16
CA PHE A 26 4.91 7.70 0.09
C PHE A 26 4.97 6.76 -1.13
N VAL A 27 4.79 7.29 -2.34
CA VAL A 27 4.84 6.50 -3.56
C VAL A 27 6.23 5.84 -3.72
N VAL A 28 7.29 6.61 -3.44
CA VAL A 28 8.66 6.07 -3.45
C VAL A 28 8.81 4.94 -2.45
N ALA A 29 8.27 5.12 -1.24
CA ALA A 29 8.32 4.08 -0.21
C ALA A 29 7.55 2.83 -0.62
N LEU A 30 6.39 3.00 -1.25
CA LEU A 30 5.57 1.88 -1.73
C LEU A 30 6.31 1.11 -2.83
N SER A 31 6.94 1.82 -3.74
CA SER A 31 7.75 1.22 -4.80
C SER A 31 8.92 0.42 -4.22
N ALA A 32 9.62 1.00 -3.26
CA ALA A 32 10.76 0.35 -2.60
C ALA A 32 10.31 -0.91 -1.84
N ASP A 33 9.14 -0.86 -1.22
CA ASP A 33 8.57 -2.00 -0.51
C ASP A 33 8.30 -3.17 -1.48
N ARG A 34 7.75 -2.87 -2.64
CA ARG A 34 7.50 -3.90 -3.65
C ARG A 34 8.81 -4.47 -4.20
N ALA A 35 9.78 -3.60 -4.49
CA ALA A 35 11.09 -4.04 -4.99
C ALA A 35 11.80 -4.94 -3.98
N ASP A 36 11.70 -4.59 -2.69
CA ASP A 36 12.27 -5.39 -1.61
C ASP A 36 11.60 -6.78 -1.54
N GLU A 37 10.27 -6.82 -1.66
CA GLU A 37 9.56 -8.10 -1.68
C GLU A 37 10.00 -8.98 -2.84
N VAL A 38 10.17 -8.41 -4.04
CA VAL A 38 10.63 -9.17 -5.20
C VAL A 38 11.99 -9.79 -4.94
N GLN A 39 12.91 -9.05 -4.30
CA GLN A 39 14.22 -9.57 -3.95
C GLN A 39 14.13 -10.69 -2.90
N LYS A 40 13.29 -10.51 -1.89
CA LYS A 40 13.07 -11.54 -0.86
C LYS A 40 12.50 -12.82 -1.45
N GLU A 41 11.57 -12.70 -2.38
CA GLU A 41 10.95 -13.86 -3.03
C GLU A 41 11.95 -14.63 -3.91
N LYS A 42 12.96 -13.96 -4.46
CA LYS A 42 14.03 -14.62 -5.21
C LYS A 42 14.89 -15.49 -4.30
N LYS A 43 15.04 -15.09 -3.03
CA LYS A 43 15.88 -15.82 -2.06
C LYS A 43 15.12 -16.92 -1.34
N SER A 44 13.86 -16.67 -1.02
CA SER A 44 13.04 -17.60 -0.26
C SER A 44 11.58 -17.37 -0.61
N LEU A 45 11.01 -18.28 -1.40
CA LEU A 45 9.62 -18.17 -1.84
C LEU A 45 8.65 -18.25 -0.66
N SER A 46 7.69 -17.35 -0.64
CA SER A 46 6.57 -17.41 0.29
C SER A 46 5.58 -18.48 -0.19
N SER A 47 4.62 -18.83 0.68
CA SER A 47 3.57 -19.76 0.29
C SER A 47 2.81 -19.27 -0.94
N PRO A 48 2.53 -20.15 -1.91
CA PRO A 48 1.75 -19.75 -3.09
C PRO A 48 0.30 -19.39 -2.76
N TYR A 49 -0.15 -19.70 -1.56
CA TYR A 49 -1.53 -19.44 -1.12
C TYR A 49 -1.66 -18.22 -0.23
N GLY A 50 -0.58 -17.49 0.01
CA GLY A 50 -0.58 -16.33 0.88
C GLY A 50 0.07 -15.12 0.23
N ALA A 51 0.16 -14.04 1.01
CA ALA A 51 0.83 -12.83 0.60
C ALA A 51 2.33 -13.06 0.45
N GLY A 52 3.00 -12.18 -0.28
CA GLY A 52 4.44 -12.17 -0.38
C GLY A 52 5.11 -11.80 0.94
N ALA A 53 6.44 -11.77 0.93
CA ALA A 53 7.26 -11.56 2.14
C ALA A 53 6.94 -10.25 2.86
N ASN A 54 6.55 -9.21 2.12
CA ASN A 54 6.20 -7.90 2.69
C ASN A 54 4.68 -7.68 2.74
N GLY A 55 3.90 -8.73 2.55
CA GLY A 55 2.45 -8.66 2.66
C GLY A 55 1.70 -8.27 1.39
N TRP A 56 2.36 -8.23 0.25
CA TRP A 56 1.69 -7.90 -1.00
C TRP A 56 0.76 -9.04 -1.44
N GLU A 57 -0.52 -8.73 -1.52
CA GLU A 57 -1.53 -9.65 -2.03
C GLU A 57 -1.67 -9.54 -3.56
N ASN A 58 -1.39 -8.36 -4.10
CA ASN A 58 -1.61 -8.04 -5.51
C ASN A 58 -0.27 -7.74 -6.17
N GLY A 59 0.25 -8.71 -6.92
CA GLY A 59 1.61 -8.66 -7.46
C GLY A 59 1.74 -8.20 -8.90
N SER A 60 0.62 -7.97 -9.60
CA SER A 60 0.65 -7.42 -10.96
C SER A 60 0.11 -6.00 -10.95
N ILE A 61 0.44 -5.23 -12.00
CA ILE A 61 -0.03 -3.85 -12.11
C ILE A 61 -1.57 -3.83 -12.15
N GLU A 62 -2.16 -4.68 -12.96
CA GLU A 62 -3.61 -4.74 -13.09
C GLU A 62 -4.29 -5.17 -11.79
N ALA A 63 -3.76 -6.14 -11.08
CA ALA A 63 -4.33 -6.57 -9.80
C ALA A 63 -4.23 -5.47 -8.76
N PHE A 64 -3.11 -4.75 -8.72
CA PHE A 64 -2.89 -3.63 -7.82
C PHE A 64 -3.89 -2.51 -8.07
N LEU A 65 -4.07 -2.14 -9.34
CA LEU A 65 -5.00 -1.06 -9.70
C LEU A 65 -6.45 -1.46 -9.46
N ASP A 66 -6.81 -2.70 -9.78
CA ASP A 66 -8.15 -3.22 -9.53
C ASP A 66 -8.47 -3.21 -8.03
N ALA A 67 -7.53 -3.66 -7.21
CA ALA A 67 -7.71 -3.68 -5.76
C ALA A 67 -7.86 -2.27 -5.19
N ALA A 68 -7.04 -1.33 -5.68
CA ALA A 68 -7.12 0.06 -5.24
C ALA A 68 -8.49 0.66 -5.56
N SER A 69 -8.98 0.46 -6.77
CA SER A 69 -10.27 0.99 -7.18
C SER A 69 -11.43 0.32 -6.46
N ALA A 70 -11.35 -1.00 -6.25
CA ALA A 70 -12.37 -1.73 -5.52
C ALA A 70 -12.48 -1.26 -4.06
N TRP A 71 -11.33 -1.06 -3.41
CA TRP A 71 -11.32 -0.53 -2.05
C TRP A 71 -11.97 0.85 -1.98
N ALA A 72 -11.61 1.72 -2.91
CA ALA A 72 -12.14 3.10 -2.93
C ALA A 72 -13.66 3.09 -3.10
N ASP A 73 -14.17 2.22 -3.98
CA ASP A 73 -15.61 2.11 -4.22
C ASP A 73 -16.32 1.55 -2.99
N ASP A 74 -15.80 0.50 -2.40
CA ASP A 74 -16.38 -0.12 -1.21
C ASP A 74 -16.35 0.83 -0.01
N TRP A 75 -15.24 1.55 0.17
CA TRP A 75 -15.11 2.53 1.25
C TRP A 75 -16.15 3.64 1.12
N LYS A 76 -16.38 4.12 -0.11
CA LYS A 76 -17.35 5.19 -0.37
C LYS A 76 -18.77 4.77 -0.02
N LYS A 77 -19.07 3.47 -0.08
CA LYS A 77 -20.39 2.93 0.28
C LYS A 77 -20.52 2.63 1.77
N SER A 78 -19.42 2.72 2.52
CA SER A 78 -19.42 2.42 3.95
C SER A 78 -20.20 3.47 4.73
N PRO A 79 -20.97 3.08 5.77
CA PRO A 79 -21.65 4.06 6.61
C PRO A 79 -20.68 4.95 7.41
N GLN A 80 -19.40 4.53 7.55
CA GLN A 80 -18.38 5.36 8.19
C GLN A 80 -17.70 6.33 7.24
N TYR A 81 -18.03 6.28 5.94
CA TYR A 81 -17.38 7.16 4.98
C TYR A 81 -17.59 8.62 5.31
N ARG A 82 -16.53 9.39 5.21
CA ARG A 82 -16.53 10.84 5.31
C ARG A 82 -15.75 11.39 4.14
N SER A 83 -16.20 12.53 3.61
CA SER A 83 -15.46 13.20 2.53
C SER A 83 -14.04 13.52 3.02
N PRO A 84 -13.03 13.25 2.20
CA PRO A 84 -11.65 13.53 2.63
C PRO A 84 -11.42 15.02 2.79
N THR A 85 -10.71 15.40 3.86
CA THR A 85 -10.29 16.76 4.08
C THR A 85 -9.01 17.08 3.33
N ASN A 86 -8.26 16.02 2.94
CA ASN A 86 -7.01 16.17 2.21
C ASN A 86 -6.96 15.15 1.07
N PRO A 87 -7.05 15.63 -0.19
CA PRO A 87 -7.05 14.71 -1.32
C PRO A 87 -5.74 13.93 -1.50
N TRP A 88 -4.61 14.51 -1.07
CA TRP A 88 -3.33 13.79 -1.15
C TRP A 88 -3.33 12.56 -0.24
N LYS A 89 -3.83 12.73 0.98
CA LYS A 89 -3.95 11.61 1.92
C LYS A 89 -4.88 10.54 1.36
N ARG A 90 -6.02 10.94 0.78
CA ARG A 90 -6.96 9.98 0.22
C ARG A 90 -6.32 9.21 -0.94
N CYS A 91 -5.59 9.89 -1.84
CA CYS A 91 -4.89 9.21 -2.93
C CYS A 91 -3.89 8.19 -2.40
N ALA A 92 -3.16 8.54 -1.35
CA ALA A 92 -2.19 7.64 -0.73
C ALA A 92 -2.89 6.41 -0.13
N GLU A 93 -4.02 6.62 0.54
CA GLU A 93 -4.81 5.52 1.11
C GLU A 93 -5.30 4.55 0.04
N ILE A 94 -5.74 5.08 -1.10
CA ILE A 94 -6.20 4.26 -2.21
C ILE A 94 -5.05 3.40 -2.75
N LEU A 95 -3.88 3.99 -2.94
CA LEU A 95 -2.72 3.25 -3.42
C LEU A 95 -2.26 2.21 -2.38
N TYR A 96 -2.28 2.57 -1.11
CA TYR A 96 -1.91 1.64 -0.05
C TYR A 96 -2.83 0.42 -0.05
N ALA A 97 -4.13 0.65 -0.23
CA ALA A 97 -5.11 -0.43 -0.31
C ALA A 97 -4.81 -1.38 -1.49
N GLY A 98 -4.25 -0.86 -2.58
CA GLY A 98 -3.87 -1.69 -3.72
C GLY A 98 -2.90 -2.80 -3.37
N LYS A 99 -2.10 -2.63 -2.34
CA LYS A 99 -1.17 -3.65 -1.86
C LYS A 99 -1.92 -4.83 -1.22
N TYR A 100 -2.98 -4.57 -0.46
CA TYR A 100 -3.60 -5.55 0.43
C TYR A 100 -5.01 -5.98 0.05
N TYR A 101 -5.80 -5.13 -0.58
CA TYR A 101 -7.23 -5.36 -0.73
C TYR A 101 -7.54 -6.50 -1.69
N GLU A 102 -8.46 -7.32 -1.30
CA GLU A 102 -8.91 -8.45 -2.11
C GLU A 102 -10.40 -8.36 -2.45
#